data_f74693a187333ec071051d5d1bfe3127
#
_entry.id   f74693a187333ec071051d5d1bfe3127
#
_cell.length_a   1.000
_cell.length_b   1.000
_cell.length_c   1.000
_cell.angle_alpha   90.00
_cell.angle_beta   90.00
_cell.angle_gamma   90.00
#
_symmetry.space_group_name_H-M   'P 1'
#
loop_
_entity.id
_entity.type
_entity.pdbx_description
1 polymer ?
#
loop_
_entity_poly.entity_id
_entity_poly.type
_entity_poly.pdbx_seq_one_letter_code
_entity_poly.pdbx_strand_id
1 'polypeptide(L)'
;MVDDQINRVRQDIDALDEQLLALVNQRARLAQRIGELKKGADDAPVYRPEREAAIIRKLQAANPGPLPDTAIRSLWRELMSACRGLERPLRVAFLGPWGTFSEQA
;
A
#
# COMPACT_ATOMS: atom_id res chain seq x y z
N MET A 1 13.78 16.67 30.06
CA MET A 1 15.07 16.32 29.59
C MET A 1 15.01 15.78 28.22
N VAL A 2 16.14 15.63 27.62
CA VAL A 2 16.20 15.21 26.24
C VAL A 2 15.58 13.84 26.07
N ASP A 3 15.80 12.93 27.01
CA ASP A 3 15.24 11.61 26.89
C ASP A 3 13.71 11.63 26.93
N ASP A 4 13.15 12.50 27.74
CA ASP A 4 11.71 12.60 27.81
C ASP A 4 11.16 13.22 26.54
N GLN A 5 11.90 14.15 25.95
CA GLN A 5 11.47 14.75 24.72
C GLN A 5 11.51 13.76 23.59
N ILE A 6 12.56 12.93 23.55
CA ILE A 6 12.66 11.91 22.53
C ILE A 6 11.52 10.91 22.68
N ASN A 7 11.20 10.49 23.90
CA ASN A 7 10.14 9.55 24.11
C ASN A 7 8.78 10.10 23.67
N ARG A 8 8.56 11.38 23.85
CA ARG A 8 7.34 11.98 23.44
C ARG A 8 7.23 11.97 21.94
N VAL A 9 8.33 12.31 21.26
CA VAL A 9 8.34 12.33 19.81
C VAL A 9 8.11 10.90 19.29
N ARG A 10 8.69 9.90 19.95
CA ARG A 10 8.47 8.52 19.56
C ARG A 10 7.00 8.11 19.71
N GLN A 11 6.34 8.60 20.75
CA GLN A 11 4.94 8.32 20.94
C GLN A 11 4.12 8.96 19.80
N ASP A 12 4.53 10.16 19.37
CA ASP A 12 3.85 10.82 18.28
C ASP A 12 4.03 10.04 16.99
N ILE A 13 5.23 9.50 16.78
CA ILE A 13 5.49 8.66 15.61
C ILE A 13 4.62 7.41 15.65
N ASP A 14 4.51 6.78 16.82
CA ASP A 14 3.70 5.57 16.95
C ASP A 14 2.24 5.86 16.62
N ALA A 15 1.74 7.00 17.05
CA ALA A 15 0.36 7.38 16.77
C ALA A 15 0.17 7.61 15.28
N LEU A 16 1.15 8.24 14.63
CA LEU A 16 1.07 8.44 13.19
C LEU A 16 1.15 7.14 12.44
N ASP A 17 1.96 6.20 12.92
CA ASP A 17 2.06 4.89 12.27
C ASP A 17 0.72 4.16 12.33
N GLU A 18 -0.01 4.29 13.42
CA GLU A 18 -1.32 3.69 13.51
C GLU A 18 -2.29 4.31 12.51
N GLN A 19 -2.21 5.63 12.35
CA GLN A 19 -3.06 6.30 11.38
C GLN A 19 -2.68 5.91 9.96
N LEU A 20 -1.38 5.80 9.70
CA LEU A 20 -0.92 5.38 8.37
C LEU A 20 -1.39 3.97 8.08
N LEU A 21 -1.28 3.08 9.06
CA LEU A 21 -1.73 1.71 8.88
C LEU A 21 -3.21 1.67 8.51
N ALA A 22 -4.02 2.46 9.22
CA ALA A 22 -5.45 2.51 8.94
C ALA A 22 -5.70 3.03 7.52
N LEU A 23 -4.95 4.04 7.11
CA LEU A 23 -5.15 4.63 5.79
C LEU A 23 -4.71 3.69 4.67
N VAL A 24 -3.58 3.02 4.83
CA VAL A 24 -3.15 2.10 3.77
C VAL A 24 -4.13 0.93 3.66
N ASN A 25 -4.72 0.50 4.78
CA ASN A 25 -5.71 -0.57 4.71
C ASN A 25 -7.03 -0.11 4.12
N GLN A 26 -7.39 1.17 4.31
CA GLN A 26 -8.56 1.71 3.65
C GLN A 26 -8.34 1.71 2.14
N ARG A 27 -7.14 2.11 1.72
CA ARG A 27 -6.80 2.10 0.30
C ARG A 27 -6.85 0.67 -0.25
N ALA A 28 -6.38 -0.29 0.53
CA ALA A 28 -6.40 -1.68 0.11
C ALA A 28 -7.83 -2.20 -0.04
N ARG A 29 -8.73 -1.79 0.86
CA ARG A 29 -10.12 -2.20 0.75
C ARG A 29 -10.78 -1.61 -0.50
N LEU A 30 -10.39 -0.39 -0.87
CA LEU A 30 -10.92 0.19 -2.10
C LEU A 30 -10.38 -0.55 -3.32
N ALA A 31 -9.14 -1.03 -3.27
CA ALA A 31 -8.60 -1.84 -4.35
C ALA A 31 -9.37 -3.16 -4.47
N GLN A 32 -9.73 -3.76 -3.33
CA GLN A 32 -10.54 -4.97 -3.36
C GLN A 32 -11.90 -4.68 -3.97
N ARG A 33 -12.45 -3.51 -3.68
CA ARG A 33 -13.74 -3.13 -4.23
C ARG A 33 -13.65 -3.00 -5.75
N ILE A 34 -12.56 -2.43 -6.25
CA ILE A 34 -12.36 -2.34 -7.68
C ILE A 34 -12.30 -3.74 -8.28
N GLY A 35 -11.61 -4.66 -7.61
CA GLY A 35 -11.55 -6.03 -8.08
C GLY A 35 -12.92 -6.68 -8.16
N GLU A 36 -13.76 -6.42 -7.16
CA GLU A 36 -15.11 -6.96 -7.16
C GLU A 36 -15.94 -6.37 -8.29
N LEU A 37 -15.79 -5.08 -8.52
CA LEU A 37 -16.56 -4.44 -9.57
C LEU A 37 -16.12 -4.91 -10.97
N LYS A 38 -14.86 -5.30 -11.11
CA LYS A 38 -14.38 -5.77 -12.39
C LYS A 38 -14.63 -7.24 -12.60
N LYS A 39 -15.16 -7.91 -11.61
CA LYS A 39 -15.32 -9.30 -11.68
C LYS A 39 -16.04 -9.77 -12.89
N GLY A 40 -16.96 -9.03 -13.38
CA GLY A 40 -17.67 -9.45 -14.56
C GLY A 40 -16.97 -9.07 -15.84
N ALA A 41 -15.89 -8.33 -15.75
CA ALA A 41 -15.20 -7.89 -16.93
C ALA A 41 -13.94 -8.67 -17.00
N ASP A 42 -14.00 -9.83 -17.51
CA ASP A 42 -12.89 -10.68 -17.57
C ASP A 42 -11.62 -10.15 -18.00
N ASP A 43 -11.61 -9.33 -18.93
CA ASP A 43 -10.39 -8.88 -19.46
C ASP A 43 -9.80 -7.67 -18.84
N ALA A 44 -10.41 -7.13 -17.85
CA ALA A 44 -9.92 -5.91 -17.27
C ALA A 44 -8.58 -6.16 -16.63
N PRO A 45 -7.54 -5.48 -17.06
CA PRO A 45 -6.24 -5.73 -16.49
C PRO A 45 -6.16 -5.16 -15.10
N VAL A 46 -5.45 -5.84 -14.24
CA VAL A 46 -5.23 -5.38 -12.92
C VAL A 46 -4.10 -4.36 -12.91
N TYR A 47 -3.08 -4.62 -13.71
CA TYR A 47 -1.93 -3.75 -13.75
C TYR A 47 -2.12 -2.67 -14.80
N ARG A 48 -2.07 -1.42 -14.38
CA ARG A 48 -2.18 -0.30 -15.28
C ARG A 48 -1.01 0.62 -15.07
N PRO A 49 0.06 0.38 -15.76
CA PRO A 49 1.30 1.13 -15.53
C PRO A 49 1.17 2.63 -15.74
N GLU A 50 0.37 3.04 -16.70
CA GLU A 50 0.24 4.46 -16.91
C GLU A 50 -0.53 5.14 -15.80
N ARG A 51 -1.49 4.45 -15.19
CA ARG A 51 -2.20 5.01 -14.06
C ARG A 51 -1.29 5.08 -12.85
N GLU A 52 -0.49 4.04 -12.63
CA GLU A 52 0.42 4.01 -11.49
C GLU A 52 1.47 5.11 -11.61
N ALA A 53 1.99 5.30 -12.80
CA ALA A 53 2.95 6.37 -13.03
C ALA A 53 2.32 7.74 -12.79
N ALA A 54 1.08 7.91 -13.20
CA ALA A 54 0.38 9.18 -12.99
C ALA A 54 0.15 9.45 -11.51
N ILE A 55 -0.18 8.43 -10.74
CA ILE A 55 -0.38 8.58 -9.30
C ILE A 55 0.92 9.02 -8.65
N ILE A 56 2.02 8.39 -9.01
CA ILE A 56 3.32 8.73 -8.43
C ILE A 56 3.69 10.17 -8.77
N ARG A 57 3.53 10.57 -10.03
CA ARG A 57 3.86 11.93 -10.44
C ARG A 57 3.01 12.96 -9.68
N LYS A 58 1.73 12.66 -9.49
CA LYS A 58 0.86 13.56 -8.80
C LYS A 58 1.28 13.71 -7.35
N LEU A 59 1.63 12.61 -6.70
CA LEU A 59 2.03 12.65 -5.32
C LEU A 59 3.40 13.33 -5.15
N GLN A 60 4.30 13.10 -6.08
CA GLN A 60 5.59 13.78 -6.03
C GLN A 60 5.40 15.28 -6.17
N ALA A 61 4.50 15.70 -7.04
CA ALA A 61 4.23 17.13 -7.22
C ALA A 61 3.60 17.75 -5.98
N ALA A 62 2.85 16.98 -5.24
CA ALA A 62 2.21 17.46 -4.03
C ALA A 62 3.06 17.31 -2.78
N ASN A 63 4.20 16.65 -2.91
CA ASN A 63 5.02 16.30 -1.77
C ASN A 63 5.69 17.52 -1.16
N PRO A 64 5.39 17.88 0.08
CA PRO A 64 5.99 19.04 0.70
C PRO A 64 7.33 18.75 1.39
N GLY A 65 7.79 17.52 1.32
CA GLY A 65 8.96 17.12 2.05
C GLY A 65 8.64 16.90 3.49
N PRO A 66 9.57 16.48 4.28
CA PRO A 66 10.98 16.30 4.00
C PRO A 66 11.36 15.02 3.28
N LEU A 67 10.42 14.13 2.97
CA LEU A 67 10.79 12.93 2.23
C LEU A 67 11.12 13.30 0.80
N PRO A 68 12.18 12.72 0.24
CA PRO A 68 12.52 13.00 -1.15
C PRO A 68 11.53 12.30 -2.09
N ASP A 69 11.40 12.81 -3.30
CA ASP A 69 10.48 12.25 -4.26
C ASP A 69 10.78 10.79 -4.60
N THR A 70 12.04 10.39 -4.52
CA THR A 70 12.40 8.99 -4.77
C THR A 70 11.80 8.09 -3.71
N ALA A 71 11.71 8.55 -2.45
CA ALA A 71 11.09 7.77 -1.38
C ALA A 71 9.60 7.65 -1.61
N ILE A 72 8.96 8.71 -2.12
CA ILE A 72 7.53 8.65 -2.42
C ILE A 72 7.29 7.60 -3.51
N ARG A 73 8.15 7.57 -4.51
CA ARG A 73 8.01 6.57 -5.57
C ARG A 73 8.11 5.15 -5.01
N SER A 74 9.11 4.90 -4.18
CA SER A 74 9.32 3.56 -3.64
C SER A 74 8.16 3.10 -2.76
N LEU A 75 7.67 4.00 -1.92
CA LEU A 75 6.56 3.69 -1.04
C LEU A 75 5.31 3.35 -1.84
N TRP A 76 4.99 4.18 -2.83
CA TRP A 76 3.76 3.95 -3.58
C TRP A 76 3.87 2.77 -4.52
N ARG A 77 5.05 2.50 -5.05
CA ARG A 77 5.23 1.30 -5.87
C ARG A 77 4.93 0.06 -5.06
N GLU A 78 5.44 0.01 -3.83
CA GLU A 78 5.22 -1.16 -3.00
C GLU A 78 3.76 -1.27 -2.60
N LEU A 79 3.16 -0.15 -2.23
CA LEU A 79 1.78 -0.13 -1.81
C LEU A 79 0.87 -0.55 -2.97
N MET A 80 1.12 -0.03 -4.17
CA MET A 80 0.29 -0.35 -5.31
C MET A 80 0.46 -1.81 -5.73
N SER A 81 1.67 -2.34 -5.56
CA SER A 81 1.91 -3.75 -5.85
C SER A 81 1.09 -4.64 -4.91
N ALA A 82 1.07 -4.30 -3.63
CA ALA A 82 0.29 -5.06 -2.67
C ALA A 82 -1.20 -4.97 -2.97
N CYS A 83 -1.66 -3.78 -3.36
CA CYS A 83 -3.07 -3.59 -3.67
C CYS A 83 -3.47 -4.34 -4.94
N ARG A 84 -2.58 -4.44 -5.92
CA ARG A 84 -2.90 -5.19 -7.13
C ARG A 84 -3.19 -6.64 -6.80
N GLY A 85 -2.45 -7.19 -5.84
CA GLY A 85 -2.69 -8.56 -5.43
C GLY A 85 -4.09 -8.77 -4.90
N LEU A 86 -4.68 -7.73 -4.33
CA LEU A 86 -6.01 -7.84 -3.76
C LEU A 86 -7.10 -7.67 -4.80
N GLU A 87 -6.78 -7.12 -5.96
CA GLU A 87 -7.80 -6.96 -6.99
C GLU A 87 -8.09 -8.25 -7.72
N ARG A 88 -7.19 -9.26 -7.61
CA ARG A 88 -7.43 -10.50 -8.24
C ARG A 88 -8.11 -11.43 -7.29
N PRO A 89 -9.03 -12.18 -7.71
CA PRO A 89 -9.72 -13.08 -6.84
C PRO A 89 -8.81 -14.21 -6.63
N LEU A 90 -9.02 -14.93 -5.60
CA LEU A 90 -8.13 -15.77 -5.20
C LEU A 90 -8.03 -17.07 -5.63
N ARG A 91 -7.34 -17.33 -6.55
CA ARG A 91 -7.02 -18.60 -6.87
C ARG A 91 -5.95 -19.02 -6.03
N VAL A 92 -5.41 -18.13 -5.32
CA VAL A 92 -4.29 -18.42 -4.49
C VAL A 92 -4.68 -19.19 -3.34
N ALA A 93 -5.92 -19.28 -3.08
CA ALA A 93 -6.36 -20.00 -1.95
C ALA A 93 -5.80 -21.37 -1.82
N PHE A 94 -5.65 -22.06 -2.89
CA PHE A 94 -5.20 -23.39 -2.71
C PHE A 94 -3.72 -23.48 -2.53
N LEU A 95 -3.06 -22.36 -2.54
CA LEU A 95 -1.66 -22.40 -2.32
C LEU A 95 -1.44 -22.09 -0.87
N GLY A 96 -2.49 -21.91 -0.15
CA GLY A 96 -2.37 -21.58 1.25
C GLY A 96 -1.37 -22.32 2.03
N PRO A 97 -1.34 -23.59 1.95
CA PRO A 97 -0.44 -24.35 2.77
C PRO A 97 0.99 -24.00 2.49
N TRP A 98 1.30 -23.73 1.29
CA TRP A 98 2.62 -23.40 0.98
C TRP A 98 2.90 -22.06 1.39
N GLY A 99 2.02 -21.13 1.15
CA GLY A 99 2.23 -19.81 1.50
C GLY A 99 2.55 -19.65 2.92
N THR A 100 1.94 -20.45 3.72
CA THR A 100 2.14 -20.30 5.09
C THR A 100 3.51 -20.61 5.44
N PHE A 101 4.14 -21.48 4.77
CA PHE A 101 5.42 -21.66 5.10
C PHE A 101 6.23 -20.59 4.74
N SER A 102 6.08 -20.09 3.61
CA SER A 102 6.97 -19.15 3.16
C SER A 102 6.97 -18.01 4.06
N GLU A 103 5.88 -17.68 4.58
CA GLU A 103 5.89 -16.58 5.32
C GLU A 103 6.50 -16.69 6.57
N GLN A 104 6.71 -17.83 7.00
CA GLN A 104 7.31 -17.90 8.18
C GLN A 104 8.64 -17.77 8.13
N ALA A 105 9.16 -17.94 7.07
CA ALA A 105 10.57 -17.91 6.95
C ALA A 105 11.10 -16.58 7.38
#